data_5ab4b9d495639210c8008757c2044bc7
#
_entry.id   5ab4b9d495639210c8008757c2044bc7
#
_cell.length_a   1.000
_cell.length_b   1.000
_cell.length_c   1.000
_cell.angle_alpha   90.00
_cell.angle_beta   90.00
_cell.angle_gamma   90.00
#
_symmetry.space_group_name_H-M   'P 1'
#
loop_
_entity.id
_entity.type
_entity.pdbx_description
1 polymer ?
#
loop_
_entity_poly.entity_id
_entity_poly.type
_entity_poly.pdbx_seq_one_letter_code
_entity_poly.pdbx_strand_id
1 'polypeptide(L)'
;MKSACFEKRSQALRRLLKAENLDAYITLSTLEQRYLSGAELLAGEAVFVVTRNQTYCVTKQMLAAKIAAANKNIKLHLAEFGSILRGALILIKQKKLKSCAFDGTLVSLDEGQTLLSVGAVRKDGLLLPLRAQKDADEIAKIKHACKIASDAFAEVKPKIKTGMSEEDVRVMMATAMVARGANGIPFNIVCFGENGADAHHMPSSKRKLKAEDAILMDFGCFYQGYLSDMTRSWWHGKKAPAEYTKIWNIVDKAYKASVKILKAGIKAGAADAAARDLITAQGYGKEFFHTTGHGVGLYVHEEPFLCKNSSKIVPVNAAVTIEPGIYLDGKFGVRLEDTFLVTKTGRKKLTY
;
A
#
# COMPACT_ATOMS: atom_id res chain seq x y z
N MET A 1 -21.94 -11.97 -4.40
CA MET A 1 -20.61 -11.92 -5.05
C MET A 1 -19.47 -11.54 -4.07
N LYS A 2 -19.63 -10.54 -3.19
CA LYS A 2 -18.55 -10.10 -2.26
C LYS A 2 -18.04 -11.21 -1.32
N SER A 3 -18.91 -12.08 -0.76
CA SER A 3 -18.51 -13.16 0.15
C SER A 3 -17.65 -14.25 -0.53
N ALA A 4 -17.74 -14.41 -1.86
CA ALA A 4 -17.00 -15.45 -2.59
C ALA A 4 -15.50 -15.14 -2.73
N CYS A 5 -15.10 -13.86 -2.83
CA CYS A 5 -13.68 -13.50 -2.90
C CYS A 5 -12.98 -13.73 -1.56
N PHE A 6 -13.60 -13.39 -0.44
CA PHE A 6 -13.04 -13.63 0.90
C PHE A 6 -12.91 -15.12 1.21
N GLU A 7 -13.87 -15.94 0.76
CA GLU A 7 -13.74 -17.38 0.90
C GLU A 7 -12.57 -17.94 0.09
N LYS A 8 -12.34 -17.46 -1.15
CA LYS A 8 -11.17 -17.85 -1.94
C LYS A 8 -9.84 -17.46 -1.26
N ARG A 9 -9.75 -16.27 -0.63
CA ARG A 9 -8.57 -15.83 0.14
C ARG A 9 -8.35 -16.72 1.35
N SER A 10 -9.43 -17.04 2.11
CA SER A 10 -9.37 -17.96 3.23
C SER A 10 -8.94 -19.37 2.79
N GLN A 11 -9.45 -19.87 1.65
CA GLN A 11 -9.04 -21.16 1.09
C GLN A 11 -7.57 -21.16 0.64
N ALA A 12 -7.07 -20.05 0.10
CA ALA A 12 -5.65 -19.91 -0.25
C ALA A 12 -4.78 -19.99 1.01
N LEU A 13 -5.14 -19.28 2.08
CA LEU A 13 -4.45 -19.39 3.37
C LEU A 13 -4.52 -20.81 3.94
N ARG A 14 -5.66 -21.47 3.88
CA ARG A 14 -5.81 -22.88 4.32
C ARG A 14 -4.89 -23.85 3.56
N ARG A 15 -4.64 -23.61 2.25
CA ARG A 15 -3.66 -24.39 1.49
C ARG A 15 -2.24 -24.17 2.01
N LEU A 16 -1.87 -22.90 2.33
CA LEU A 16 -0.59 -22.59 2.95
C LEU A 16 -0.45 -23.26 4.32
N LEU A 17 -1.48 -23.22 5.17
CA LEU A 17 -1.45 -23.91 6.46
C LEU A 17 -1.18 -25.41 6.31
N LYS A 18 -1.77 -26.07 5.32
CA LYS A 18 -1.51 -27.49 5.03
C LYS A 18 -0.07 -27.72 4.57
N ALA A 19 0.43 -26.89 3.66
CA ALA A 19 1.81 -26.99 3.14
C ALA A 19 2.86 -26.78 4.24
N GLU A 20 2.57 -25.88 5.19
CA GLU A 20 3.45 -25.52 6.31
C GLU A 20 3.23 -26.42 7.55
N ASN A 21 2.37 -27.43 7.44
CA ASN A 21 1.98 -28.34 8.54
C ASN A 21 1.45 -27.62 9.80
N LEU A 22 0.72 -26.51 9.60
CA LEU A 22 0.08 -25.72 10.65
C LEU A 22 -1.40 -26.07 10.78
N ASP A 23 -1.93 -26.10 12.00
CA ASP A 23 -3.36 -26.30 12.27
C ASP A 23 -4.15 -25.00 12.08
N ALA A 24 -3.53 -23.85 12.44
CA ALA A 24 -4.19 -22.55 12.33
C ALA A 24 -3.21 -21.39 12.16
N TYR A 25 -3.74 -20.29 11.64
CA TYR A 25 -3.12 -18.96 11.65
C TYR A 25 -3.99 -18.02 12.49
N ILE A 26 -3.33 -17.27 13.39
CA ILE A 26 -3.98 -16.32 14.30
C ILE A 26 -3.58 -14.92 13.85
N THR A 27 -4.55 -14.04 13.61
CA THR A 27 -4.27 -12.65 13.30
C THR A 27 -5.08 -11.67 14.15
N LEU A 28 -4.38 -10.68 14.69
CA LEU A 28 -4.91 -9.52 15.39
C LEU A 28 -4.89 -8.27 14.48
N SER A 29 -4.19 -8.35 13.35
CA SER A 29 -4.06 -7.26 12.40
C SER A 29 -5.39 -6.91 11.71
N THR A 30 -5.87 -5.68 11.90
CA THR A 30 -7.10 -5.18 11.26
C THR A 30 -7.02 -5.25 9.73
N LEU A 31 -5.84 -5.12 9.18
CA LEU A 31 -5.55 -5.19 7.75
C LEU A 31 -5.75 -6.61 7.22
N GLU A 32 -5.20 -7.62 7.91
CA GLU A 32 -5.40 -9.02 7.54
C GLU A 32 -6.84 -9.49 7.79
N GLN A 33 -7.47 -9.01 8.86
CA GLN A 33 -8.88 -9.24 9.14
C GLN A 33 -9.76 -8.69 8.01
N ARG A 34 -9.46 -7.47 7.53
CA ARG A 34 -10.13 -6.88 6.35
C ARG A 34 -9.89 -7.72 5.09
N TYR A 35 -8.66 -8.16 4.84
CA TYR A 35 -8.32 -9.02 3.70
C TYR A 35 -9.15 -10.30 3.67
N LEU A 36 -9.32 -10.94 4.82
CA LEU A 36 -10.01 -12.23 4.97
C LEU A 36 -11.54 -12.11 5.06
N SER A 37 -12.07 -10.93 5.44
CA SER A 37 -13.51 -10.78 5.73
C SER A 37 -14.21 -9.64 5.00
N GLY A 38 -13.48 -8.59 4.65
CA GLY A 38 -14.05 -7.32 4.20
C GLY A 38 -14.62 -6.46 5.32
N ALA A 39 -14.58 -6.90 6.58
CA ALA A 39 -15.05 -6.11 7.72
C ALA A 39 -14.05 -4.99 8.06
N GLU A 40 -14.58 -3.82 8.36
CA GLU A 40 -13.80 -2.70 8.89
C GLU A 40 -13.83 -2.74 10.41
N LEU A 41 -12.72 -3.16 10.99
CA LEU A 41 -12.55 -3.35 12.43
C LEU A 41 -11.43 -2.43 12.95
N LEU A 42 -11.54 -2.02 14.21
CA LEU A 42 -10.48 -1.33 14.91
C LEU A 42 -9.57 -2.33 15.64
N ALA A 43 -8.38 -1.89 16.00
CA ALA A 43 -7.46 -2.70 16.78
C ALA A 43 -8.12 -3.15 18.11
N GLY A 44 -7.97 -4.42 18.45
CA GLY A 44 -8.56 -5.00 19.65
C GLY A 44 -10.06 -5.37 19.54
N GLU A 45 -10.71 -5.13 18.41
CA GLU A 45 -12.15 -5.50 18.22
C GLU A 45 -12.38 -6.96 17.85
N ALA A 46 -11.39 -7.63 17.28
CA ALA A 46 -11.47 -9.03 16.90
C ALA A 46 -10.11 -9.71 16.87
N VAL A 47 -10.13 -11.04 17.01
CA VAL A 47 -9.02 -11.94 16.66
C VAL A 47 -9.56 -12.99 15.70
N PHE A 48 -8.89 -13.15 14.56
CA PHE A 48 -9.26 -14.21 13.61
C PHE A 48 -8.38 -15.44 13.83
N VAL A 49 -9.01 -16.59 13.85
CA VAL A 49 -8.36 -17.91 13.90
C VAL A 49 -8.78 -18.67 12.64
N VAL A 50 -7.86 -18.73 11.68
CA VAL A 50 -8.08 -19.45 10.41
C VAL A 50 -7.50 -20.84 10.55
N THR A 51 -8.35 -21.85 10.61
CA THR A 51 -7.94 -23.26 10.66
C THR A 51 -7.87 -23.86 9.25
N ARG A 52 -7.41 -25.09 9.12
CA ARG A 52 -7.42 -25.83 7.84
C ARG A 52 -8.79 -25.97 7.19
N ASN A 53 -9.88 -25.82 7.98
CA ASN A 53 -11.25 -26.07 7.51
C ASN A 53 -12.20 -24.89 7.67
N GLN A 54 -11.92 -23.97 8.59
CA GLN A 54 -12.86 -22.91 8.97
C GLN A 54 -12.15 -21.63 9.38
N THR A 55 -12.76 -20.49 9.10
CA THR A 55 -12.35 -19.18 9.65
C THR A 55 -13.27 -18.85 10.82
N TYR A 56 -12.67 -18.62 11.98
CA TYR A 56 -13.36 -18.14 13.18
C TYR A 56 -13.00 -16.66 13.40
N CYS A 57 -13.96 -15.89 13.88
CA CYS A 57 -13.74 -14.55 14.40
C CYS A 57 -14.16 -14.51 15.86
N VAL A 58 -13.22 -14.28 16.73
CA VAL A 58 -13.46 -14.04 18.15
C VAL A 58 -13.67 -12.54 18.34
N THR A 59 -14.84 -12.18 18.89
CA THR A 59 -15.24 -10.76 19.03
C THR A 59 -16.30 -10.59 20.11
N LYS A 60 -16.71 -9.35 20.38
CA LYS A 60 -17.82 -9.04 21.29
C LYS A 60 -19.16 -9.02 20.56
N GLN A 61 -20.27 -9.26 21.31
CA GLN A 61 -21.64 -9.30 20.76
C GLN A 61 -21.99 -8.07 19.92
N MET A 62 -21.52 -6.87 20.31
CA MET A 62 -21.81 -5.61 19.60
C MET A 62 -21.31 -5.57 18.16
N LEU A 63 -20.31 -6.37 17.80
CA LEU A 63 -19.71 -6.41 16.45
C LEU A 63 -20.20 -7.63 15.63
N ALA A 64 -20.89 -8.56 16.23
CA ALA A 64 -21.31 -9.81 15.63
C ALA A 64 -22.09 -9.60 14.31
N ALA A 65 -23.11 -8.72 14.35
CA ALA A 65 -23.93 -8.41 13.18
C ALA A 65 -23.11 -7.78 12.03
N LYS A 66 -22.18 -6.86 12.35
CA LYS A 66 -21.28 -6.20 11.38
C LYS A 66 -20.41 -7.23 10.65
N ILE A 67 -19.80 -8.16 11.39
CA ILE A 67 -18.91 -9.18 10.82
C ILE A 67 -19.70 -10.19 10.00
N ALA A 68 -20.85 -10.66 10.49
CA ALA A 68 -21.73 -11.57 9.77
C ALA A 68 -22.25 -10.99 8.45
N ALA A 69 -22.58 -9.70 8.45
CA ALA A 69 -22.99 -8.98 7.24
C ALA A 69 -21.85 -8.84 6.21
N ALA A 70 -20.60 -8.66 6.68
CA ALA A 70 -19.43 -8.57 5.80
C ALA A 70 -19.09 -9.93 5.16
N ASN A 71 -19.10 -11.03 5.95
CA ASN A 71 -18.82 -12.38 5.46
C ASN A 71 -19.52 -13.45 6.28
N LYS A 72 -20.61 -13.98 5.73
CA LYS A 72 -21.43 -15.04 6.36
C LYS A 72 -20.72 -16.40 6.55
N ASN A 73 -19.56 -16.61 5.91
CA ASN A 73 -18.82 -17.87 6.03
C ASN A 73 -17.90 -17.88 7.26
N ILE A 74 -17.77 -16.77 7.99
CA ILE A 74 -17.01 -16.69 9.22
C ILE A 74 -17.87 -17.20 10.38
N LYS A 75 -17.33 -18.13 11.16
CA LYS A 75 -17.96 -18.56 12.40
C LYS A 75 -17.59 -17.62 13.53
N LEU A 76 -18.60 -17.00 14.12
CA LEU A 76 -18.42 -16.12 15.26
C LEU A 76 -18.22 -16.95 16.53
N HIS A 77 -17.28 -16.49 17.38
CA HIS A 77 -17.08 -16.96 18.74
C HIS A 77 -17.11 -15.73 19.64
N LEU A 78 -18.11 -15.67 20.51
CA LEU A 78 -18.30 -14.49 21.36
C LEU A 78 -17.42 -14.60 22.60
N ALA A 79 -16.60 -13.59 22.84
CA ALA A 79 -15.83 -13.45 24.08
C ALA A 79 -16.76 -12.90 25.16
N GLU A 80 -17.13 -13.72 26.13
CA GLU A 80 -18.09 -13.35 27.18
C GLU A 80 -17.49 -12.33 28.15
N PHE A 81 -16.28 -12.60 28.68
CA PHE A 81 -15.56 -11.71 29.59
C PHE A 81 -14.06 -11.67 29.30
N GLY A 82 -13.44 -10.51 29.57
CA GLY A 82 -11.99 -10.31 29.41
C GLY A 82 -11.55 -9.87 28.01
N SER A 83 -10.28 -10.12 27.66
CA SER A 83 -9.73 -9.73 26.37
C SER A 83 -10.18 -10.69 25.27
N ILE A 84 -10.34 -10.16 24.07
CA ILE A 84 -10.71 -10.94 22.88
C ILE A 84 -9.60 -11.97 22.56
N LEU A 85 -8.33 -11.63 22.81
CA LEU A 85 -7.21 -12.57 22.67
C LEU A 85 -7.39 -13.77 23.58
N ARG A 86 -7.79 -13.59 24.86
CA ARG A 86 -8.09 -14.72 25.77
C ARG A 86 -9.20 -15.60 25.21
N GLY A 87 -10.25 -15.00 24.63
CA GLY A 87 -11.31 -15.76 23.96
C GLY A 87 -10.77 -16.60 22.79
N ALA A 88 -9.80 -16.07 22.02
CA ALA A 88 -9.16 -16.83 20.96
C ALA A 88 -8.32 -18.01 21.51
N LEU A 89 -7.61 -17.85 22.62
CA LEU A 89 -6.89 -18.93 23.28
C LEU A 89 -7.82 -20.05 23.78
N ILE A 90 -8.99 -19.68 24.32
CA ILE A 90 -10.01 -20.63 24.73
C ILE A 90 -10.52 -21.43 23.50
N LEU A 91 -10.82 -20.73 22.39
CA LEU A 91 -11.22 -21.38 21.14
C LEU A 91 -10.15 -22.36 20.62
N ILE A 92 -8.89 -21.98 20.63
CA ILE A 92 -7.76 -22.82 20.22
C ILE A 92 -7.70 -24.09 21.05
N LYS A 93 -7.84 -23.98 22.37
CA LYS A 93 -7.89 -25.12 23.29
C LYS A 93 -9.09 -26.02 23.03
N GLN A 94 -10.29 -25.44 22.90
CA GLN A 94 -11.55 -26.20 22.62
C GLN A 94 -11.46 -26.97 21.30
N LYS A 95 -10.81 -26.38 20.27
CA LYS A 95 -10.60 -27.02 18.97
C LYS A 95 -9.41 -27.98 18.93
N LYS A 96 -8.66 -28.09 20.04
CA LYS A 96 -7.48 -28.98 20.16
C LYS A 96 -6.41 -28.65 19.09
N LEU A 97 -6.25 -27.38 18.72
CA LEU A 97 -5.25 -26.94 17.74
C LEU A 97 -3.87 -26.94 18.40
N LYS A 98 -2.93 -27.69 17.84
CA LYS A 98 -1.59 -27.91 18.44
C LYS A 98 -0.51 -27.06 17.79
N SER A 99 -0.64 -26.75 16.51
CA SER A 99 0.34 -26.01 15.72
C SER A 99 -0.31 -24.74 15.17
N CYS A 100 -0.27 -23.66 15.95
CA CYS A 100 -0.81 -22.35 15.54
C CYS A 100 0.33 -21.42 15.20
N ALA A 101 0.18 -20.60 14.14
CA ALA A 101 1.14 -19.59 13.78
C ALA A 101 0.53 -18.18 13.85
N PHE A 102 1.37 -17.16 14.03
CA PHE A 102 1.02 -15.76 13.94
C PHE A 102 2.17 -14.95 13.32
N ASP A 103 1.85 -13.77 12.77
CA ASP A 103 2.87 -12.83 12.27
C ASP A 103 3.35 -11.93 13.44
N GLY A 104 4.59 -12.11 13.86
CA GLY A 104 5.19 -11.36 14.96
C GLY A 104 5.45 -9.89 14.65
N THR A 105 5.39 -9.48 13.38
CA THR A 105 5.54 -8.08 12.95
C THR A 105 4.22 -7.29 13.06
N LEU A 106 3.09 -7.99 13.28
CA LEU A 106 1.75 -7.44 13.29
C LEU A 106 1.04 -7.54 14.65
N VAL A 107 1.79 -7.83 15.69
CA VAL A 107 1.30 -7.92 17.08
C VAL A 107 2.18 -7.10 18.00
N SER A 108 1.62 -6.63 19.11
CA SER A 108 2.41 -6.04 20.20
C SER A 108 3.31 -7.09 20.88
N LEU A 109 4.31 -6.64 21.63
CA LEU A 109 5.18 -7.55 22.38
C LEU A 109 4.38 -8.44 23.35
N ASP A 110 3.43 -7.87 24.08
CA ASP A 110 2.61 -8.60 25.05
C ASP A 110 1.70 -9.63 24.39
N GLU A 111 1.09 -9.27 23.24
CA GLU A 111 0.27 -10.20 22.45
C GLU A 111 1.13 -11.35 21.92
N GLY A 112 2.31 -11.04 21.38
CA GLY A 112 3.25 -12.03 20.88
C GLY A 112 3.73 -12.98 21.99
N GLN A 113 4.10 -12.46 23.16
CA GLN A 113 4.48 -13.27 24.34
C GLN A 113 3.32 -14.17 24.80
N THR A 114 2.10 -13.63 24.83
CA THR A 114 0.90 -14.39 25.17
C THR A 114 0.67 -15.54 24.18
N LEU A 115 0.82 -15.33 22.89
CA LEU A 115 0.69 -16.37 21.88
C LEU A 115 1.81 -17.43 21.99
N LEU A 116 3.06 -17.00 22.20
CA LEU A 116 4.19 -17.92 22.42
C LEU A 116 4.01 -18.79 23.66
N SER A 117 3.47 -18.23 24.78
CA SER A 117 3.26 -18.96 26.03
C SER A 117 2.28 -20.13 25.93
N VAL A 118 1.41 -20.13 24.91
CA VAL A 118 0.47 -21.23 24.62
C VAL A 118 0.95 -22.14 23.47
N GLY A 119 2.21 -22.02 23.06
CA GLY A 119 2.83 -22.87 22.04
C GLY A 119 2.57 -22.44 20.60
N ALA A 120 2.03 -21.25 20.36
CA ALA A 120 1.97 -20.71 19.01
C ALA A 120 3.38 -20.34 18.51
N VAL A 121 3.62 -20.49 17.20
CA VAL A 121 4.90 -20.20 16.58
C VAL A 121 4.85 -18.89 15.77
N ARG A 122 5.92 -18.13 15.82
CA ARG A 122 6.08 -16.93 14.99
C ARG A 122 6.37 -17.35 13.55
N LYS A 123 5.56 -16.85 12.61
CA LYS A 123 5.73 -17.07 11.17
C LYS A 123 5.36 -15.81 10.40
N ASP A 124 6.34 -14.96 10.21
CA ASP A 124 6.16 -13.64 9.62
C ASP A 124 5.83 -13.74 8.12
N GLY A 125 4.96 -12.86 7.67
CA GLY A 125 4.66 -12.65 6.25
C GLY A 125 3.91 -13.77 5.55
N LEU A 126 3.23 -14.68 6.26
CA LEU A 126 2.51 -15.81 5.65
C LEU A 126 1.45 -15.38 4.62
N LEU A 127 0.80 -14.24 4.82
CA LEU A 127 -0.20 -13.69 3.91
C LEU A 127 0.39 -12.80 2.79
N LEU A 128 1.65 -12.38 2.88
CA LEU A 128 2.24 -11.46 1.90
C LEU A 128 2.20 -11.96 0.46
N PRO A 129 2.52 -13.25 0.14
CA PRO A 129 2.41 -13.76 -1.23
C PRO A 129 0.99 -13.75 -1.77
N LEU A 130 -0.01 -13.99 -0.91
CA LEU A 130 -1.42 -13.95 -1.31
C LEU A 130 -1.88 -12.52 -1.59
N ARG A 131 -1.44 -11.54 -0.79
CA ARG A 131 -1.76 -10.12 -0.95
C ARG A 131 -1.01 -9.50 -2.13
N ALA A 132 0.20 -9.97 -2.45
CA ALA A 132 0.96 -9.49 -3.59
C ALA A 132 0.22 -9.74 -4.92
N GLN A 133 -0.48 -10.87 -5.04
CA GLN A 133 -1.28 -11.20 -6.21
C GLN A 133 -2.75 -10.81 -5.98
N LYS A 134 -3.20 -9.70 -6.56
CA LYS A 134 -4.55 -9.16 -6.38
C LYS A 134 -5.61 -10.00 -7.10
N ASP A 135 -6.74 -10.21 -6.46
CA ASP A 135 -7.93 -10.76 -7.10
C ASP A 135 -8.73 -9.67 -7.85
N ALA A 136 -9.79 -10.07 -8.55
CA ALA A 136 -10.58 -9.16 -9.37
C ALA A 136 -11.28 -8.06 -8.55
N ASP A 137 -11.72 -8.36 -7.32
CA ASP A 137 -12.35 -7.37 -6.42
C ASP A 137 -11.33 -6.32 -5.94
N GLU A 138 -10.12 -6.78 -5.55
CA GLU A 138 -9.02 -5.89 -5.17
C GLU A 138 -8.61 -4.97 -6.33
N ILE A 139 -8.42 -5.54 -7.52
CA ILE A 139 -8.08 -4.79 -8.75
C ILE A 139 -9.13 -3.74 -9.06
N ALA A 140 -10.42 -4.05 -8.94
CA ALA A 140 -11.49 -3.09 -9.19
C ALA A 140 -11.43 -1.90 -8.21
N LYS A 141 -11.17 -2.16 -6.93
CA LYS A 141 -11.05 -1.12 -5.90
C LYS A 141 -9.81 -0.25 -6.08
N ILE A 142 -8.64 -0.86 -6.38
CA ILE A 142 -7.40 -0.12 -6.67
C ILE A 142 -7.59 0.78 -7.90
N LYS A 143 -8.18 0.26 -8.98
CA LYS A 143 -8.51 1.07 -10.17
C LYS A 143 -9.41 2.25 -9.84
N HIS A 144 -10.39 2.05 -8.98
CA HIS A 144 -11.30 3.12 -8.58
C HIS A 144 -10.57 4.18 -7.72
N ALA A 145 -9.73 3.76 -6.77
CA ALA A 145 -8.89 4.67 -6.00
C ALA A 145 -7.95 5.49 -6.91
N CYS A 146 -7.29 4.85 -7.89
CA CYS A 146 -6.45 5.51 -8.88
C CYS A 146 -7.24 6.53 -9.72
N LYS A 147 -8.48 6.20 -10.09
CA LYS A 147 -9.37 7.12 -10.81
C LYS A 147 -9.71 8.34 -9.95
N ILE A 148 -10.06 8.15 -8.68
CA ILE A 148 -10.34 9.25 -7.73
C ILE A 148 -9.14 10.20 -7.66
N ALA A 149 -7.93 9.69 -7.43
CA ALA A 149 -6.72 10.50 -7.30
C ALA A 149 -6.40 11.25 -8.61
N SER A 150 -6.48 10.57 -9.75
CA SER A 150 -6.20 11.17 -11.07
C SER A 150 -7.21 12.27 -11.43
N ASP A 151 -8.51 12.03 -11.24
CA ASP A 151 -9.55 13.03 -11.50
C ASP A 151 -9.45 14.24 -10.55
N ALA A 152 -9.11 14.00 -9.28
CA ALA A 152 -8.87 15.07 -8.31
C ALA A 152 -7.68 15.94 -8.73
N PHE A 153 -6.58 15.33 -9.17
CA PHE A 153 -5.42 16.07 -9.67
C PHE A 153 -5.74 16.88 -10.93
N ALA A 154 -6.46 16.30 -11.88
CA ALA A 154 -6.88 17.00 -13.08
C ALA A 154 -7.74 18.24 -12.78
N GLU A 155 -8.58 18.19 -11.73
CA GLU A 155 -9.34 19.34 -11.27
C GLU A 155 -8.50 20.38 -10.55
N VAL A 156 -7.59 19.95 -9.68
CA VAL A 156 -6.83 20.83 -8.77
C VAL A 156 -5.68 21.52 -9.49
N LYS A 157 -4.93 20.81 -10.34
CA LYS A 157 -3.75 21.33 -11.03
C LYS A 157 -3.96 22.71 -11.69
N PRO A 158 -5.01 22.96 -12.49
CA PRO A 158 -5.22 24.27 -13.13
C PRO A 158 -5.60 25.39 -12.14
N LYS A 159 -5.97 25.06 -10.91
CA LYS A 159 -6.35 26.01 -9.86
C LYS A 159 -5.16 26.47 -9.01
N ILE A 160 -4.00 25.82 -9.13
CA ILE A 160 -2.78 26.16 -8.39
C ILE A 160 -2.22 27.48 -8.92
N LYS A 161 -2.03 28.45 -8.02
CA LYS A 161 -1.59 29.82 -8.37
C LYS A 161 -0.46 30.29 -7.47
N THR A 162 0.39 31.15 -8.01
CA THR A 162 1.39 31.89 -7.25
C THR A 162 0.78 32.53 -6.00
N GLY A 163 1.45 32.43 -4.86
CA GLY A 163 1.01 32.90 -3.56
C GLY A 163 0.25 31.89 -2.71
N MET A 164 -0.25 30.78 -3.29
CA MET A 164 -0.80 29.68 -2.50
C MET A 164 0.31 29.00 -1.69
N SER A 165 -0.02 28.54 -0.48
CA SER A 165 0.89 27.70 0.30
C SER A 165 0.79 26.22 -0.12
N GLU A 166 1.78 25.43 0.26
CA GLU A 166 1.74 23.97 0.11
C GLU A 166 0.52 23.40 0.82
N GLU A 167 0.19 23.93 2.00
CA GLU A 167 -0.99 23.52 2.77
C GLU A 167 -2.31 23.86 2.06
N ASP A 168 -2.42 25.03 1.41
CA ASP A 168 -3.62 25.40 0.64
C ASP A 168 -3.86 24.36 -0.47
N VAL A 169 -2.80 23.98 -1.20
CA VAL A 169 -2.89 22.98 -2.28
C VAL A 169 -3.16 21.59 -1.73
N ARG A 170 -2.56 21.21 -0.59
CA ARG A 170 -2.83 19.94 0.10
C ARG A 170 -4.30 19.81 0.47
N VAL A 171 -4.89 20.87 1.04
CA VAL A 171 -6.31 20.89 1.42
C VAL A 171 -7.20 20.79 0.18
N MET A 172 -6.88 21.51 -0.90
CA MET A 172 -7.62 21.40 -2.16
C MET A 172 -7.62 19.97 -2.71
N MET A 173 -6.46 19.30 -2.72
CA MET A 173 -6.34 17.90 -3.16
C MET A 173 -7.17 16.97 -2.28
N ALA A 174 -7.04 17.10 -0.95
CA ALA A 174 -7.81 16.29 -0.01
C ALA A 174 -9.32 16.45 -0.23
N THR A 175 -9.80 17.68 -0.34
CA THR A 175 -11.20 18.00 -0.59
C THR A 175 -11.69 17.38 -1.90
N ALA A 176 -10.91 17.50 -2.97
CA ALA A 176 -11.25 16.95 -4.28
C ALA A 176 -11.32 15.41 -4.28
N MET A 177 -10.42 14.73 -3.56
CA MET A 177 -10.44 13.27 -3.41
C MET A 177 -11.65 12.80 -2.57
N VAL A 178 -11.94 13.47 -1.45
CA VAL A 178 -13.11 13.15 -0.59
C VAL A 178 -14.42 13.35 -1.35
N ALA A 179 -14.57 14.45 -2.10
CA ALA A 179 -15.76 14.72 -2.91
C ALA A 179 -16.01 13.63 -3.99
N ARG A 180 -14.99 12.86 -4.36
CA ARG A 180 -15.07 11.73 -5.31
C ARG A 180 -15.22 10.37 -4.64
N GLY A 181 -15.40 10.34 -3.31
CA GLY A 181 -15.67 9.12 -2.56
C GLY A 181 -14.44 8.45 -1.96
N ALA A 182 -13.32 9.15 -1.80
CA ALA A 182 -12.21 8.64 -1.00
C ALA A 182 -12.64 8.42 0.45
N ASN A 183 -12.26 7.25 1.02
CA ASN A 183 -12.59 6.89 2.40
C ASN A 183 -11.47 7.24 3.40
N GLY A 184 -10.33 7.73 2.91
CA GLY A 184 -9.18 8.16 3.69
C GLY A 184 -8.07 8.64 2.80
N ILE A 185 -7.20 9.48 3.35
CA ILE A 185 -6.05 10.05 2.64
C ILE A 185 -4.83 9.79 3.52
N PRO A 186 -4.08 8.71 3.28
CA PRO A 186 -2.96 8.31 4.13
C PRO A 186 -1.74 9.21 3.99
N PHE A 187 -1.57 9.82 2.81
CA PHE A 187 -0.53 10.79 2.50
C PHE A 187 -1.02 11.76 1.43
N ASN A 188 -0.49 12.98 1.45
CA ASN A 188 -0.77 14.03 0.50
C ASN A 188 0.32 15.09 0.65
N ILE A 189 1.44 14.85 -0.02
CA ILE A 189 2.65 15.64 0.01
C ILE A 189 2.54 16.71 -1.09
N VAL A 190 2.84 17.94 -0.75
CA VAL A 190 2.94 19.06 -1.69
C VAL A 190 4.21 19.81 -1.35
N CYS A 191 5.12 19.93 -2.31
CA CYS A 191 6.40 20.57 -2.15
C CYS A 191 6.59 21.65 -3.20
N PHE A 192 7.08 22.82 -2.77
CA PHE A 192 7.48 23.90 -3.66
C PHE A 192 8.97 24.15 -3.55
N GLY A 193 9.64 24.28 -4.72
CA GLY A 193 11.07 24.58 -4.82
C GLY A 193 11.94 23.63 -4.02
N GLU A 194 12.70 24.21 -3.11
CA GLU A 194 13.68 23.52 -2.24
C GLU A 194 13.08 22.42 -1.37
N ASN A 195 11.81 22.55 -0.96
CA ASN A 195 11.11 21.53 -0.18
C ASN A 195 10.93 20.21 -0.94
N GLY A 196 10.93 20.26 -2.28
CA GLY A 196 10.89 19.06 -3.11
C GLY A 196 12.13 18.17 -3.01
N ALA A 197 13.22 18.65 -2.41
CA ALA A 197 14.41 17.85 -2.16
C ALA A 197 14.26 16.88 -0.99
N ASP A 198 13.28 17.10 -0.11
CA ASP A 198 12.85 16.13 0.93
C ASP A 198 11.72 15.25 0.38
N ALA A 199 12.00 13.97 0.18
CA ALA A 199 11.05 13.02 -0.40
C ALA A 199 9.78 12.82 0.43
N HIS A 200 9.83 13.09 1.75
CA HIS A 200 8.72 12.97 2.70
C HIS A 200 8.32 14.29 3.35
N HIS A 201 8.59 15.40 2.67
CA HIS A 201 8.28 16.74 3.17
C HIS A 201 6.84 16.87 3.67
N MET A 202 6.68 17.51 4.82
CA MET A 202 5.37 17.86 5.36
C MET A 202 4.94 19.24 4.84
N PRO A 203 3.81 19.35 4.11
CA PRO A 203 3.34 20.60 3.53
C PRO A 203 3.24 21.74 4.54
N SER A 204 3.75 22.90 4.18
CA SER A 204 3.87 24.08 5.04
C SER A 204 2.89 25.17 4.65
N SER A 205 2.23 25.79 5.64
CA SER A 205 1.43 27.01 5.43
C SER A 205 2.29 28.26 5.18
N LYS A 206 3.60 28.20 5.52
CA LYS A 206 4.54 29.32 5.38
C LYS A 206 5.18 29.38 4.00
N ARG A 207 5.48 28.20 3.37
CA ARG A 207 6.07 28.17 2.03
C ARG A 207 5.00 28.47 0.99
N LYS A 208 5.17 29.60 0.30
CA LYS A 208 4.28 30.07 -0.76
C LYS A 208 4.88 29.80 -2.13
N LEU A 209 4.04 29.38 -3.08
CA LEU A 209 4.41 29.16 -4.46
C LEU A 209 4.89 30.47 -5.09
N LYS A 210 6.10 30.49 -5.62
CA LYS A 210 6.67 31.61 -6.36
C LYS A 210 6.20 31.61 -7.82
N ALA A 211 6.37 32.71 -8.55
CA ALA A 211 6.00 32.82 -9.96
C ALA A 211 6.81 31.87 -10.88
N GLU A 212 8.03 31.54 -10.47
CA GLU A 212 8.90 30.54 -11.10
C GLU A 212 9.36 29.58 -10.01
N ASP A 213 8.82 28.35 -10.00
CA ASP A 213 9.07 27.38 -8.93
C ASP A 213 8.90 25.93 -9.40
N ALA A 214 9.63 25.00 -8.77
CA ALA A 214 9.37 23.59 -8.94
C ALA A 214 8.16 23.19 -8.09
N ILE A 215 7.30 22.31 -8.59
CA ILE A 215 6.23 21.67 -7.82
C ILE A 215 6.41 20.15 -7.89
N LEU A 216 6.36 19.51 -6.74
CA LEU A 216 6.22 18.06 -6.59
C LEU A 216 5.01 17.79 -5.72
N MET A 217 4.10 16.98 -6.24
CA MET A 217 2.94 16.49 -5.48
C MET A 217 2.92 14.98 -5.50
N ASP A 218 2.84 14.37 -4.32
CA ASP A 218 2.73 12.93 -4.11
C ASP A 218 1.51 12.65 -3.22
N PHE A 219 0.54 11.93 -3.77
CA PHE A 219 -0.75 11.77 -3.12
C PHE A 219 -1.42 10.46 -3.46
N GLY A 220 -2.15 9.97 -2.48
CA GLY A 220 -2.95 8.78 -2.59
C GLY A 220 -4.22 8.84 -1.75
N CYS A 221 -5.18 8.00 -2.07
CA CYS A 221 -6.40 7.86 -1.30
C CYS A 221 -6.84 6.41 -1.19
N PHE A 222 -7.58 6.10 -0.14
CA PHE A 222 -8.28 4.83 -0.01
C PHE A 222 -9.67 4.87 -0.64
N TYR A 223 -10.01 3.81 -1.36
CA TYR A 223 -11.37 3.47 -1.74
C TYR A 223 -11.70 2.06 -1.28
N GLN A 224 -12.68 1.92 -0.39
CA GLN A 224 -13.05 0.64 0.23
C GLN A 224 -11.84 -0.14 0.78
N GLY A 225 -10.89 0.59 1.39
CA GLY A 225 -9.68 0.07 2.02
C GLY A 225 -8.52 -0.26 1.08
N TYR A 226 -8.63 0.00 -0.21
CA TYR A 226 -7.54 -0.15 -1.18
C TYR A 226 -7.02 1.19 -1.66
N LEU A 227 -5.71 1.25 -1.86
CA LEU A 227 -4.97 2.49 -2.07
C LEU A 227 -4.73 2.79 -3.55
N SER A 228 -4.65 4.08 -3.85
CA SER A 228 -3.97 4.66 -5.02
C SER A 228 -2.68 5.34 -4.61
N ASP A 229 -1.73 5.42 -5.55
CA ASP A 229 -0.46 6.08 -5.34
C ASP A 229 0.03 6.73 -6.63
N MET A 230 0.41 8.02 -6.57
CA MET A 230 0.94 8.74 -7.73
C MET A 230 1.66 10.03 -7.38
N THR A 231 2.77 10.29 -8.05
CA THR A 231 3.51 11.55 -7.96
C THR A 231 3.53 12.29 -9.29
N ARG A 232 3.43 13.60 -9.23
CA ARG A 232 3.61 14.50 -10.37
C ARG A 232 4.59 15.62 -10.03
N SER A 233 5.54 15.86 -10.94
CA SER A 233 6.49 16.98 -10.84
C SER A 233 6.45 17.83 -12.10
N TRP A 234 6.36 19.15 -11.92
CA TRP A 234 6.41 20.11 -13.02
C TRP A 234 6.97 21.46 -12.58
N TRP A 235 7.33 22.29 -13.54
CA TRP A 235 7.71 23.67 -13.30
C TRP A 235 6.49 24.59 -13.36
N HIS A 236 6.30 25.40 -12.34
CA HIS A 236 5.32 26.48 -12.33
C HIS A 236 5.99 27.75 -12.84
N GLY A 237 5.53 28.30 -13.94
CA GLY A 237 6.10 29.48 -14.56
C GLY A 237 6.24 29.35 -16.07
N LYS A 238 6.81 30.42 -16.70
CA LYS A 238 6.87 30.49 -18.16
C LYS A 238 7.94 29.58 -18.76
N LYS A 239 9.10 29.46 -18.10
CA LYS A 239 10.24 28.68 -18.64
C LYS A 239 11.01 27.98 -17.52
N ALA A 240 11.03 26.70 -17.56
CA ALA A 240 11.82 25.91 -16.63
C ALA A 240 13.33 26.16 -16.82
N PRO A 241 14.12 26.27 -15.75
CA PRO A 241 15.57 26.34 -15.82
C PRO A 241 16.16 25.10 -16.52
N ALA A 242 17.30 25.28 -17.18
CA ALA A 242 17.99 24.21 -17.88
C ALA A 242 18.33 23.03 -16.94
N GLU A 243 18.72 23.30 -15.69
CA GLU A 243 19.02 22.30 -14.67
C GLU A 243 17.77 21.49 -14.34
N TYR A 244 16.60 22.13 -14.07
CA TYR A 244 15.35 21.44 -13.81
C TYR A 244 14.93 20.55 -14.98
N THR A 245 14.97 21.09 -16.19
CA THR A 245 14.63 20.35 -17.41
C THR A 245 15.54 19.14 -17.62
N LYS A 246 16.86 19.28 -17.35
CA LYS A 246 17.82 18.18 -17.40
C LYS A 246 17.43 17.06 -16.43
N ILE A 247 17.19 17.41 -15.16
CA ILE A 247 16.84 16.43 -14.11
C ILE A 247 15.51 15.76 -14.44
N TRP A 248 14.48 16.54 -14.81
CA TRP A 248 13.18 15.98 -15.18
C TRP A 248 13.30 14.97 -16.33
N ASN A 249 14.09 15.27 -17.37
CA ASN A 249 14.32 14.37 -18.48
C ASN A 249 15.06 13.09 -18.09
N ILE A 250 15.99 13.14 -17.12
CA ILE A 250 16.69 11.96 -16.61
C ILE A 250 15.69 11.06 -15.88
N VAL A 251 14.87 11.63 -14.98
CA VAL A 251 13.85 10.89 -14.23
C VAL A 251 12.80 10.28 -15.17
N ASP A 252 12.33 11.01 -16.18
CA ASP A 252 11.37 10.50 -17.18
C ASP A 252 11.95 9.32 -17.98
N LYS A 253 13.23 9.40 -18.38
CA LYS A 253 13.91 8.27 -19.04
C LYS A 253 14.04 7.07 -18.12
N ALA A 254 14.40 7.26 -16.85
CA ALA A 254 14.51 6.22 -15.86
C ALA A 254 13.15 5.56 -15.56
N TYR A 255 12.11 6.36 -15.40
CA TYR A 255 10.72 5.90 -15.28
C TYR A 255 10.31 5.04 -16.48
N LYS A 256 10.50 5.53 -17.70
CA LYS A 256 10.18 4.80 -18.94
C LYS A 256 10.96 3.49 -19.06
N ALA A 257 12.23 3.48 -18.66
CA ALA A 257 13.07 2.27 -18.68
C ALA A 257 12.54 1.19 -17.75
N SER A 258 12.21 1.53 -16.50
CA SER A 258 11.61 0.61 -15.54
C SER A 258 10.23 0.13 -16.00
N VAL A 259 9.36 1.06 -16.45
CA VAL A 259 8.04 0.72 -16.99
C VAL A 259 8.17 -0.25 -18.16
N LYS A 260 9.12 -0.07 -19.07
CA LYS A 260 9.29 -0.89 -20.28
C LYS A 260 9.44 -2.38 -19.98
N ILE A 261 10.16 -2.74 -18.91
CA ILE A 261 10.44 -4.14 -18.56
C ILE A 261 9.41 -4.76 -17.62
N LEU A 262 8.55 -3.95 -16.99
CA LEU A 262 7.60 -4.42 -15.98
C LEU A 262 6.59 -5.41 -16.56
N LYS A 263 6.65 -6.67 -16.11
CA LYS A 263 5.72 -7.76 -16.41
C LYS A 263 5.83 -8.85 -15.34
N ALA A 264 4.87 -9.76 -15.31
CA ALA A 264 4.96 -10.93 -14.42
C ALA A 264 6.18 -11.79 -14.74
N GLY A 265 6.78 -12.37 -13.70
CA GLY A 265 7.93 -13.27 -13.81
C GLY A 265 9.30 -12.59 -13.81
N ILE A 266 9.39 -11.27 -13.84
CA ILE A 266 10.68 -10.60 -13.65
C ILE A 266 11.10 -10.60 -12.18
N LYS A 267 12.40 -10.53 -11.92
CA LYS A 267 12.91 -10.17 -10.58
C LYS A 267 12.57 -8.71 -10.29
N ALA A 268 12.07 -8.41 -9.10
CA ALA A 268 11.73 -7.05 -8.68
C ALA A 268 12.94 -6.10 -8.76
N GLY A 269 14.13 -6.60 -8.43
CA GLY A 269 15.38 -5.84 -8.56
C GLY A 269 15.76 -5.46 -10.00
N ALA A 270 15.24 -6.17 -11.01
CA ALA A 270 15.47 -5.79 -12.41
C ALA A 270 14.75 -4.47 -12.77
N ALA A 271 13.55 -4.25 -12.20
CA ALA A 271 12.81 -3.00 -12.39
C ALA A 271 13.54 -1.82 -11.72
N ASP A 272 14.12 -2.05 -10.53
CA ASP A 272 14.96 -1.05 -9.86
C ASP A 272 16.23 -0.74 -10.66
N ALA A 273 16.96 -1.77 -11.09
CA ALA A 273 18.21 -1.60 -11.86
C ALA A 273 17.98 -0.79 -13.15
N ALA A 274 16.87 -1.04 -13.88
CA ALA A 274 16.56 -0.32 -15.11
C ALA A 274 16.43 1.20 -14.91
N ALA A 275 15.93 1.65 -13.76
CA ALA A 275 15.84 3.08 -13.43
C ALA A 275 17.13 3.58 -12.79
N ARG A 276 17.63 2.86 -11.78
CA ARG A 276 18.75 3.28 -10.94
C ARG A 276 20.06 3.36 -11.71
N ASP A 277 20.35 2.38 -12.58
CA ASP A 277 21.61 2.36 -13.35
C ASP A 277 21.66 3.55 -14.33
N LEU A 278 20.48 3.91 -14.93
CA LEU A 278 20.37 5.06 -15.79
C LEU A 278 20.64 6.37 -15.02
N ILE A 279 20.03 6.55 -13.85
CA ILE A 279 20.23 7.73 -13.00
C ILE A 279 21.71 7.81 -12.55
N THR A 280 22.29 6.67 -12.15
CA THR A 280 23.68 6.58 -11.71
C THR A 280 24.66 6.91 -12.83
N ALA A 281 24.41 6.43 -14.05
CA ALA A 281 25.23 6.73 -15.23
C ALA A 281 25.19 8.24 -15.61
N GLN A 282 24.15 8.96 -15.20
CA GLN A 282 24.04 10.40 -15.36
C GLN A 282 24.68 11.21 -14.21
N GLY A 283 25.29 10.54 -13.21
CA GLY A 283 25.98 11.14 -12.08
C GLY A 283 25.11 11.45 -10.87
N TYR A 284 23.84 11.02 -10.85
CA TYR A 284 22.86 11.33 -9.79
C TYR A 284 22.47 10.11 -8.94
N GLY A 285 23.35 9.09 -8.86
CA GLY A 285 23.03 7.86 -8.11
C GLY A 285 22.87 8.07 -6.60
N LYS A 286 23.54 9.08 -6.01
CA LYS A 286 23.42 9.41 -4.57
C LYS A 286 22.11 10.17 -4.27
N GLU A 287 21.61 10.91 -5.23
CA GLU A 287 20.40 11.71 -5.15
C GLU A 287 19.12 10.87 -5.42
N PHE A 288 19.27 9.57 -5.68
CA PHE A 288 18.18 8.59 -5.75
C PHE A 288 18.32 7.53 -4.64
N PHE A 289 17.82 7.82 -3.47
CA PHE A 289 18.09 7.09 -2.23
C PHE A 289 16.94 6.19 -1.73
N HIS A 290 15.84 6.08 -2.46
CA HIS A 290 14.72 5.17 -2.13
C HIS A 290 14.56 4.05 -3.16
N THR A 291 13.57 3.17 -2.97
CA THR A 291 13.22 2.10 -3.92
C THR A 291 12.61 2.67 -5.20
N THR A 292 12.74 1.96 -6.31
CA THR A 292 12.08 2.38 -7.56
C THR A 292 10.56 2.19 -7.52
N GLY A 293 10.06 1.44 -6.54
CA GLY A 293 8.64 1.25 -6.33
C GLY A 293 8.33 0.12 -5.36
N HIS A 294 7.06 -0.07 -5.11
CA HIS A 294 6.52 -1.04 -4.17
C HIS A 294 5.13 -1.54 -4.59
N GLY A 295 4.67 -2.60 -3.98
CA GLY A 295 3.28 -3.03 -4.09
C GLY A 295 2.35 -2.05 -3.40
N VAL A 296 1.16 -1.88 -3.94
CA VAL A 296 0.06 -1.15 -3.31
C VAL A 296 -1.16 -2.05 -3.16
N GLY A 297 -1.95 -1.83 -2.12
CA GLY A 297 -3.13 -2.64 -1.87
C GLY A 297 -3.91 -2.15 -0.67
N LEU A 298 -3.94 -2.96 0.39
CA LEU A 298 -4.51 -2.58 1.68
C LEU A 298 -3.56 -1.69 2.49
N TYR A 299 -2.29 -1.69 2.15
CA TYR A 299 -1.25 -0.87 2.80
C TYR A 299 -0.56 0.00 1.76
N VAL A 300 0.06 1.12 2.21
CA VAL A 300 0.77 2.05 1.32
C VAL A 300 1.93 1.34 0.65
N HIS A 301 2.80 0.72 1.46
CA HIS A 301 3.95 -0.03 0.99
C HIS A 301 3.77 -1.51 1.30
N GLU A 302 3.56 -2.34 0.30
CA GLU A 302 3.51 -3.79 0.45
C GLU A 302 4.32 -4.52 -0.62
N GLU A 303 4.44 -5.83 -0.51
CA GLU A 303 5.13 -6.65 -1.51
C GLU A 303 4.42 -6.67 -2.88
N PRO A 304 5.21 -6.71 -3.96
CA PRO A 304 6.67 -6.79 -4.03
C PRO A 304 7.33 -5.41 -3.97
N PHE A 305 8.46 -5.30 -3.25
CA PHE A 305 9.32 -4.10 -3.30
C PHE A 305 10.24 -4.18 -4.52
N LEU A 306 10.15 -3.16 -5.39
CA LEU A 306 11.02 -3.00 -6.55
C LEU A 306 12.29 -2.25 -6.11
N CYS A 307 13.18 -2.96 -5.44
CA CYS A 307 14.37 -2.40 -4.79
C CYS A 307 15.65 -3.11 -5.22
N LYS A 308 16.78 -2.46 -4.97
CA LYS A 308 18.11 -2.96 -5.32
C LYS A 308 18.32 -4.41 -4.85
N ASN A 309 18.78 -5.25 -5.77
CA ASN A 309 19.11 -6.67 -5.53
C ASN A 309 17.93 -7.56 -5.08
N SER A 310 16.68 -7.09 -5.17
CA SER A 310 15.53 -7.94 -4.84
C SER A 310 15.43 -9.13 -5.79
N SER A 311 15.50 -10.33 -5.22
CA SER A 311 15.33 -11.61 -5.96
C SER A 311 13.86 -12.04 -6.07
N LYS A 312 12.94 -11.33 -5.40
CA LYS A 312 11.52 -11.65 -5.43
C LYS A 312 10.94 -11.53 -6.83
N ILE A 313 10.10 -12.48 -7.19
CA ILE A 313 9.45 -12.49 -8.51
C ILE A 313 8.16 -11.67 -8.44
N VAL A 314 8.00 -10.75 -9.38
CA VAL A 314 6.78 -9.94 -9.50
C VAL A 314 5.65 -10.85 -10.02
N PRO A 315 4.56 -11.06 -9.23
CA PRO A 315 3.48 -11.95 -9.64
C PRO A 315 2.55 -11.27 -10.65
N VAL A 316 1.84 -12.08 -11.42
CA VAL A 316 0.71 -11.59 -12.23
C VAL A 316 -0.35 -10.98 -11.31
N ASN A 317 -1.01 -9.92 -11.78
CA ASN A 317 -1.98 -9.15 -11.01
C ASN A 317 -1.40 -8.42 -9.77
N ALA A 318 -0.08 -8.28 -9.64
CA ALA A 318 0.47 -7.32 -8.69
C ALA A 318 0.04 -5.90 -9.11
N ALA A 319 -0.32 -5.08 -8.13
CA ALA A 319 -0.41 -3.64 -8.31
C ALA A 319 0.85 -3.02 -7.70
N VAL A 320 1.63 -2.30 -8.50
CA VAL A 320 2.94 -1.76 -8.07
C VAL A 320 3.12 -0.33 -8.56
N THR A 321 3.87 0.47 -7.81
CA THR A 321 4.35 1.79 -8.23
C THR A 321 5.63 1.66 -9.07
N ILE A 322 5.89 2.65 -9.93
CA ILE A 322 7.19 2.95 -10.53
C ILE A 322 7.40 4.43 -10.32
N GLU A 323 8.40 4.81 -9.51
CA GLU A 323 8.53 6.14 -8.93
C GLU A 323 9.97 6.65 -8.81
N PRO A 324 10.85 6.48 -9.80
CA PRO A 324 12.21 6.99 -9.66
C PRO A 324 12.20 8.50 -9.42
N GLY A 325 13.17 8.98 -8.62
CA GLY A 325 13.32 10.40 -8.30
C GLY A 325 14.78 10.82 -8.21
N ILE A 326 15.02 12.12 -8.36
CA ILE A 326 16.30 12.79 -8.10
C ILE A 326 16.00 14.00 -7.23
N TYR A 327 16.72 14.12 -6.11
CA TYR A 327 16.49 15.13 -5.08
C TYR A 327 17.77 15.93 -4.86
N LEU A 328 17.75 17.22 -5.29
CA LEU A 328 18.90 18.12 -5.19
C LEU A 328 18.74 19.01 -3.97
N ASP A 329 19.47 18.70 -2.92
CA ASP A 329 19.42 19.41 -1.64
C ASP A 329 19.53 20.93 -1.82
N GLY A 330 18.65 21.68 -1.13
CA GLY A 330 18.53 23.12 -1.20
C GLY A 330 18.05 23.71 -2.55
N LYS A 331 17.66 22.84 -3.51
CA LYS A 331 17.20 23.28 -4.83
C LYS A 331 15.77 22.80 -5.14
N PHE A 332 15.60 21.52 -5.45
CA PHE A 332 14.32 20.90 -5.80
C PHE A 332 14.44 19.38 -5.88
N GLY A 333 13.31 18.71 -5.89
CA GLY A 333 13.20 17.30 -6.25
C GLY A 333 12.32 17.08 -7.47
N VAL A 334 12.56 15.98 -8.17
CA VAL A 334 11.71 15.48 -9.24
C VAL A 334 11.44 14.00 -8.99
N ARG A 335 10.18 13.61 -8.82
CA ARG A 335 9.69 12.22 -8.84
C ARG A 335 8.56 12.11 -9.85
N LEU A 336 8.58 11.07 -10.66
CA LEU A 336 7.50 10.72 -11.59
C LEU A 336 7.02 9.33 -11.24
N GLU A 337 5.75 9.21 -10.95
CA GLU A 337 5.18 7.98 -10.45
C GLU A 337 3.82 7.66 -11.02
N ASP A 338 3.62 6.38 -11.29
CA ASP A 338 2.31 5.81 -11.57
C ASP A 338 2.16 4.43 -10.94
N THR A 339 0.92 4.10 -10.58
CA THR A 339 0.53 2.74 -10.21
C THR A 339 0.22 1.91 -11.46
N PHE A 340 0.75 0.69 -11.50
CA PHE A 340 0.56 -0.27 -12.59
C PHE A 340 -0.04 -1.58 -12.11
N LEU A 341 -0.96 -2.13 -12.89
CA LEU A 341 -1.37 -3.53 -12.77
C LEU A 341 -0.47 -4.38 -13.67
N VAL A 342 0.24 -5.32 -13.07
CA VAL A 342 1.13 -6.26 -13.77
C VAL A 342 0.30 -7.35 -14.47
N THR A 343 0.56 -7.62 -15.74
CA THR A 343 -0.08 -8.67 -16.53
C THR A 343 0.94 -9.76 -16.92
N LYS A 344 0.47 -10.87 -17.48
CA LYS A 344 1.37 -11.94 -17.95
C LYS A 344 2.43 -11.45 -18.94
N THR A 345 2.06 -10.55 -19.84
CA THR A 345 2.91 -10.11 -20.95
C THR A 345 3.39 -8.66 -20.83
N GLY A 346 2.94 -7.93 -19.79
CA GLY A 346 3.30 -6.53 -19.60
C GLY A 346 2.62 -5.91 -18.38
N ARG A 347 2.10 -4.70 -18.53
CA ARG A 347 1.49 -3.91 -17.47
C ARG A 347 0.39 -3.03 -18.02
N LYS A 348 -0.53 -2.63 -17.16
CA LYS A 348 -1.57 -1.65 -17.44
C LYS A 348 -1.43 -0.49 -16.44
N LYS A 349 -1.22 0.72 -16.94
CA LYS A 349 -1.21 1.92 -16.12
C LYS A 349 -2.60 2.17 -15.53
N LEU A 350 -2.69 2.51 -14.25
CA LEU A 350 -3.94 2.73 -13.52
C LEU A 350 -4.19 4.20 -13.18
N THR A 351 -3.12 4.99 -12.97
CA THR A 351 -3.16 6.45 -12.78
C THR A 351 -2.93 7.18 -14.10
N TYR A 352 -3.42 8.42 -14.28
CA TYR A 352 -3.29 9.21 -15.52
C TYR A 352 -3.19 10.72 -15.28
#